data_04ec930bca5d490e1d04a4b0ed6e1881
#
_entry.id   04ec930bca5d490e1d04a4b0ed6e1881
#
_cell.length_a   1.000
_cell.length_b   1.000
_cell.length_c   1.000
_cell.angle_alpha   90.00
_cell.angle_beta   90.00
_cell.angle_gamma   90.00
#
_symmetry.space_group_name_H-M   'P 1'
#
loop_
_entity.id
_entity.type
_entity.pdbx_description
1 polymer ?
#
loop_
_entity_poly.entity_id
_entity_poly.type
_entity_poly.pdbx_seq_one_letter_code
_entity_poly.pdbx_strand_id
1 'polypeptide(L)'
;MNFRILAAALLIGGTVFSASAKDKKKEKKEGYVFTDVKRMPATSVKDQHRSGTCWSFAGLSYLESEMIRMGKPEVDLSEMFVVYNCYSDKAIKDVRLSGKFNFGGGGAFHDVTYVLKNYGMVPEEAYAGLHYGEAGHTHGEMDIILSNYVDGVIKNKNRKLTPTWHKGFNGVLDAYLGKRPETFKYEGKEYSPKSFASDFVGLNADDYIQISSYTHHPFYEKFIIEVGDNWLWESVYNLPIDEMMEVMESAIMNGHTIGWASDVSEKGFAYRKGVAIVPEADTKNMSDSEISKWQDMSDKKKNAKLFSFEGPGKEKVITQEMRQEAFDNYTTTDDHGMHIIGISKDQKDNKYFIVKNSWGTDNNPYGGYFYASFPFAAYKTMSFMIHKDALPAKIKTKLGL
;
A
#
# COMPACT_ATOMS: atom_id res chain seq x y z
N MET A 1 37.57 41.02 -72.41
CA MET A 1 38.30 40.20 -73.45
C MET A 1 37.75 38.77 -73.36
N ASN A 2 37.11 38.36 -74.46
CA ASN A 2 36.39 37.05 -74.61
C ASN A 2 37.29 35.86 -74.41
N PHE A 3 36.70 34.74 -73.92
CA PHE A 3 36.76 33.47 -74.67
C PHE A 3 35.71 32.45 -74.10
N ARG A 4 34.78 32.10 -74.98
CA ARG A 4 33.86 30.97 -74.88
C ARG A 4 34.63 29.69 -75.23
N ILE A 5 34.43 28.57 -74.51
CA ILE A 5 34.62 27.24 -75.07
C ILE A 5 33.45 26.36 -74.64
N LEU A 6 32.76 25.85 -75.66
CA LEU A 6 31.79 24.70 -75.57
C LEU A 6 32.50 23.42 -75.31
N ALA A 7 31.93 22.52 -74.49
CA ALA A 7 32.19 21.10 -74.58
C ALA A 7 30.95 20.29 -74.26
N ALA A 8 30.77 19.24 -74.99
CA ALA A 8 29.61 18.44 -75.28
C ALA A 8 29.13 17.58 -74.14
N ALA A 9 27.81 17.29 -74.19
CA ALA A 9 27.07 16.31 -73.37
C ALA A 9 27.45 14.87 -73.78
N LEU A 10 27.68 14.02 -72.76
CA LEU A 10 27.55 12.59 -72.89
C LEU A 10 26.49 12.11 -71.90
N LEU A 11 25.34 11.68 -72.39
CA LEU A 11 24.30 10.97 -71.67
C LEU A 11 24.73 9.55 -71.45
N ILE A 12 24.95 9.16 -70.16
CA ILE A 12 24.99 7.76 -69.76
C ILE A 12 23.78 7.53 -68.89
N GLY A 13 22.83 6.76 -69.45
CA GLY A 13 21.63 6.32 -68.72
C GLY A 13 22.03 5.28 -67.65
N GLY A 14 21.92 5.73 -66.39
CA GLY A 14 21.99 4.85 -65.22
C GLY A 14 20.61 4.68 -64.66
N THR A 15 20.03 3.47 -64.83
CA THR A 15 18.81 3.08 -64.12
C THR A 15 19.06 2.99 -62.65
N VAL A 16 18.60 3.99 -61.89
CA VAL A 16 18.61 3.97 -60.42
C VAL A 16 17.43 3.11 -59.97
N PHE A 17 17.72 1.90 -59.53
CA PHE A 17 16.77 1.13 -58.73
C PHE A 17 16.60 1.84 -57.39
N SER A 18 15.52 2.59 -57.19
CA SER A 18 15.09 3.09 -55.90
C SER A 18 14.55 1.88 -55.08
N ALA A 19 15.40 1.32 -54.24
CA ALA A 19 14.94 0.48 -53.17
C ALA A 19 14.21 1.36 -52.13
N SER A 20 12.87 1.39 -52.21
CA SER A 20 12.02 1.97 -51.18
C SER A 20 12.20 1.18 -49.91
N ALA A 21 13.10 1.61 -49.04
CA ALA A 21 13.12 1.18 -47.64
C ALA A 21 11.80 1.67 -47.01
N LYS A 22 10.83 0.77 -46.85
CA LYS A 22 9.69 1.04 -45.98
C LYS A 22 10.24 1.19 -44.58
N ASP A 23 10.45 2.42 -44.14
CA ASP A 23 10.57 2.77 -42.74
C ASP A 23 9.34 2.21 -42.04
N LYS A 24 9.51 1.06 -41.38
CA LYS A 24 8.56 0.62 -40.35
C LYS A 24 8.59 1.69 -39.28
N LYS A 25 7.70 2.68 -39.34
CA LYS A 25 7.34 3.49 -38.17
C LYS A 25 7.16 2.50 -37.02
N LYS A 26 8.07 2.49 -36.06
CA LYS A 26 7.81 1.87 -34.77
C LYS A 26 6.53 2.54 -34.25
N GLU A 27 5.42 1.83 -34.25
CA GLU A 27 4.24 2.27 -33.53
C GLU A 27 4.71 2.61 -32.12
N LYS A 28 4.51 3.85 -31.72
CA LYS A 28 4.77 4.32 -30.37
C LYS A 28 3.77 3.55 -29.51
N LYS A 29 4.20 2.54 -28.77
CA LYS A 29 3.32 1.78 -27.90
C LYS A 29 2.68 2.79 -26.94
N GLU A 30 1.38 2.90 -26.99
CA GLU A 30 0.59 3.66 -26.02
C GLU A 30 0.78 2.98 -24.67
N GLY A 31 1.40 3.60 -23.71
CA GLY A 31 1.54 3.08 -22.35
C GLY A 31 0.20 2.61 -21.75
N TYR A 32 0.07 2.67 -20.45
CA TYR A 32 -1.23 2.44 -19.80
C TYR A 32 -2.10 3.69 -19.92
N VAL A 33 -3.36 3.50 -20.34
CA VAL A 33 -4.40 4.55 -20.39
C VAL A 33 -5.54 4.06 -19.52
N PHE A 34 -5.84 4.80 -18.45
CA PHE A 34 -6.86 4.41 -17.48
C PHE A 34 -8.11 5.27 -17.60
N THR A 35 -9.27 4.64 -17.42
CA THR A 35 -10.58 5.30 -17.31
C THR A 35 -11.21 4.91 -16.00
N ASP A 36 -11.49 5.88 -15.15
CA ASP A 36 -12.09 5.63 -13.84
C ASP A 36 -13.53 5.12 -13.99
N VAL A 37 -13.81 3.98 -13.38
CA VAL A 37 -15.16 3.42 -13.25
C VAL A 37 -15.85 4.01 -12.02
N LYS A 38 -15.12 4.05 -10.92
CA LYS A 38 -15.57 4.63 -9.65
C LYS A 38 -14.36 5.17 -8.90
N ARG A 39 -14.46 6.39 -8.37
CA ARG A 39 -13.43 6.99 -7.52
C ARG A 39 -14.09 7.68 -6.35
N MET A 40 -13.61 7.36 -5.16
CA MET A 40 -14.08 7.95 -3.93
C MET A 40 -13.21 9.14 -3.55
N PRO A 41 -13.75 10.14 -2.84
CA PRO A 41 -12.96 11.23 -2.29
C PRO A 41 -11.98 10.71 -1.24
N ALA A 42 -10.80 11.30 -1.21
CA ALA A 42 -9.76 11.05 -0.22
C ALA A 42 -8.99 12.35 0.01
N THR A 43 -8.45 12.49 1.21
CA THR A 43 -7.54 13.59 1.58
C THR A 43 -6.29 13.62 0.72
N SER A 44 -5.45 14.64 0.83
CA SER A 44 -4.22 14.77 0.04
C SER A 44 -3.26 13.58 0.23
N VAL A 45 -2.42 13.34 -0.77
CA VAL A 45 -1.33 12.36 -0.66
C VAL A 45 -0.27 12.91 0.27
N LYS A 46 0.11 12.13 1.28
CA LYS A 46 1.17 12.45 2.23
C LYS A 46 2.49 11.74 1.88
N ASP A 47 3.55 12.12 2.57
CA ASP A 47 4.85 11.46 2.49
C ASP A 47 5.27 10.95 3.87
N GLN A 48 5.25 9.62 4.06
CA GLN A 48 5.78 8.99 5.27
C GLN A 48 7.31 9.10 5.38
N HIS A 49 7.96 9.56 4.32
CA HIS A 49 9.40 9.73 4.21
C HIS A 49 10.16 8.44 4.59
N ARG A 50 11.10 8.52 5.56
CA ARG A 50 11.94 7.39 6.01
C ARG A 50 11.44 6.80 7.33
N SER A 51 10.15 6.55 7.43
CA SER A 51 9.55 5.89 8.59
C SER A 51 8.93 4.55 8.18
N GLY A 52 8.95 3.57 9.06
CA GLY A 52 8.26 2.28 8.89
C GLY A 52 6.77 2.36 9.27
N THR A 53 6.12 3.52 9.08
CA THR A 53 4.78 3.80 9.62
C THR A 53 3.70 3.91 8.56
N CYS A 54 3.88 3.28 7.39
CA CYS A 54 2.92 3.25 6.28
C CYS A 54 1.50 2.87 6.73
N TRP A 55 1.39 1.93 7.65
CA TRP A 55 0.12 1.47 8.23
C TRP A 55 -0.66 2.60 8.91
N SER A 56 0.01 3.54 9.58
CA SER A 56 -0.61 4.71 10.20
C SER A 56 -1.07 5.71 9.14
N PHE A 57 -0.21 6.06 8.17
CA PHE A 57 -0.56 6.95 7.06
C PHE A 57 -1.74 6.43 6.24
N ALA A 58 -1.69 5.17 5.84
CA ALA A 58 -2.76 4.56 5.05
C ALA A 58 -4.03 4.34 5.88
N GLY A 59 -3.89 3.97 7.14
CA GLY A 59 -5.02 3.73 8.03
C GLY A 59 -5.78 5.02 8.37
N LEU A 60 -5.07 6.12 8.62
CA LEU A 60 -5.72 7.42 8.83
C LEU A 60 -6.32 7.97 7.54
N SER A 61 -5.62 7.86 6.40
CA SER A 61 -6.20 8.19 5.10
C SER A 61 -7.52 7.44 4.83
N TYR A 62 -7.59 6.17 5.25
CA TYR A 62 -8.83 5.37 5.18
C TYR A 62 -9.92 5.93 6.11
N LEU A 63 -9.61 6.20 7.39
CA LEU A 63 -10.58 6.75 8.34
C LEU A 63 -11.06 8.16 7.95
N GLU A 64 -10.18 8.99 7.41
CA GLU A 64 -10.52 10.31 6.86
C GLU A 64 -11.53 10.18 5.71
N SER A 65 -11.34 9.23 4.81
CA SER A 65 -12.32 8.94 3.74
C SER A 65 -13.64 8.40 4.29
N GLU A 66 -13.64 7.62 5.37
CA GLU A 66 -14.85 7.20 6.06
C GLU A 66 -15.60 8.39 6.68
N MET A 67 -14.87 9.36 7.26
CA MET A 67 -15.47 10.61 7.75
C MET A 67 -16.14 11.38 6.60
N ILE A 68 -15.47 11.54 5.46
CA ILE A 68 -16.02 12.20 4.27
C ILE A 68 -17.26 11.43 3.78
N ARG A 69 -17.21 10.10 3.71
CA ARG A 69 -18.36 9.25 3.33
C ARG A 69 -19.58 9.45 4.23
N MET A 70 -19.34 9.67 5.52
CA MET A 70 -20.39 9.94 6.51
C MET A 70 -20.86 11.40 6.53
N GLY A 71 -20.37 12.23 5.60
CA GLY A 71 -20.74 13.65 5.51
C GLY A 71 -20.12 14.54 6.57
N LYS A 72 -19.04 14.08 7.20
CA LYS A 72 -18.28 14.87 8.18
C LYS A 72 -17.28 15.79 7.47
N PRO A 73 -16.81 16.84 8.15
CA PRO A 73 -15.74 17.70 7.64
C PRO A 73 -14.47 16.89 7.31
N GLU A 74 -13.77 17.32 6.27
CA GLU A 74 -12.43 16.82 5.98
C GLU A 74 -11.48 17.27 7.09
N VAL A 75 -10.65 16.36 7.56
CA VAL A 75 -9.64 16.60 8.59
C VAL A 75 -8.39 15.83 8.27
N ASP A 76 -7.26 16.40 8.62
CA ASP A 76 -5.95 15.76 8.59
C ASP A 76 -5.66 15.22 10.00
N LEU A 77 -5.69 13.90 10.18
CA LEU A 77 -5.45 13.22 11.45
C LEU A 77 -3.96 12.93 11.63
N SER A 78 -3.45 13.04 12.85
CA SER A 78 -2.04 12.85 13.19
C SER A 78 -1.63 11.38 13.16
N GLU A 79 -0.80 11.02 12.19
CA GLU A 79 -0.19 9.69 12.12
C GLU A 79 0.73 9.42 13.31
N MET A 80 1.45 10.44 13.74
CA MET A 80 2.42 10.29 14.83
C MET A 80 1.78 10.14 16.19
N PHE A 81 0.56 10.66 16.40
CA PHE A 81 -0.20 10.34 17.61
C PHE A 81 -0.52 8.85 17.68
N VAL A 82 -0.90 8.24 16.57
CA VAL A 82 -1.15 6.80 16.47
C VAL A 82 0.14 6.02 16.71
N VAL A 83 1.22 6.40 16.03
CA VAL A 83 2.54 5.75 16.14
C VAL A 83 3.07 5.80 17.58
N TYR A 84 3.00 6.95 18.24
CA TYR A 84 3.46 7.09 19.63
C TYR A 84 2.76 6.09 20.56
N ASN A 85 1.41 6.03 20.49
CA ASN A 85 0.63 5.16 21.35
C ASN A 85 0.94 3.67 21.08
N CYS A 86 1.05 3.29 19.81
CA CYS A 86 1.43 1.94 19.44
C CYS A 86 2.85 1.58 19.91
N TYR A 87 3.84 2.44 19.72
CA TYR A 87 5.21 2.16 20.16
C TYR A 87 5.31 1.99 21.68
N SER A 88 4.61 2.85 22.44
CA SER A 88 4.53 2.75 23.89
C SER A 88 3.97 1.41 24.35
N ASP A 89 2.89 0.92 23.71
CA ASP A 89 2.24 -0.34 24.09
C ASP A 89 3.00 -1.56 23.57
N LYS A 90 3.61 -1.47 22.38
CA LYS A 90 4.52 -2.49 21.85
C LYS A 90 5.68 -2.77 22.80
N ALA A 91 6.27 -1.72 23.37
CA ALA A 91 7.36 -1.88 24.35
C ALA A 91 6.93 -2.69 25.57
N ILE A 92 5.71 -2.45 26.08
CA ILE A 92 5.16 -3.25 27.20
C ILE A 92 4.99 -4.71 26.78
N LYS A 93 4.45 -4.96 25.58
CA LYS A 93 4.21 -6.31 25.08
C LYS A 93 5.51 -7.06 24.86
N ASP A 94 6.52 -6.42 24.28
CA ASP A 94 7.83 -7.03 24.05
C ASP A 94 8.54 -7.40 25.35
N VAL A 95 8.52 -6.53 26.35
CA VAL A 95 9.05 -6.84 27.70
C VAL A 95 8.32 -8.03 28.32
N ARG A 96 6.98 -8.08 28.21
CA ARG A 96 6.18 -9.22 28.72
C ARG A 96 6.53 -10.53 28.01
N LEU A 97 6.87 -10.47 26.74
CA LEU A 97 7.28 -11.62 25.93
C LEU A 97 8.79 -11.90 26.00
N SER A 98 9.52 -11.18 26.86
CA SER A 98 10.97 -11.37 27.05
C SER A 98 11.77 -11.21 25.76
N GLY A 99 11.40 -10.26 24.88
CA GLY A 99 12.06 -10.01 23.60
C GLY A 99 11.77 -11.07 22.54
N LYS A 100 10.69 -11.84 22.67
CA LYS A 100 10.24 -12.82 21.66
C LYS A 100 9.16 -12.26 20.76
N PHE A 101 9.34 -11.02 20.36
CA PHE A 101 8.42 -10.23 19.60
C PHE A 101 9.18 -9.40 18.54
N ASN A 102 8.55 -9.11 17.41
CA ASN A 102 9.14 -8.22 16.41
C ASN A 102 8.90 -6.76 16.83
N PHE A 103 9.79 -6.22 17.68
CA PHE A 103 9.72 -4.82 18.07
C PHE A 103 10.32 -3.92 16.97
N GLY A 104 9.48 -3.15 16.28
CA GLY A 104 9.90 -2.27 15.20
C GLY A 104 8.82 -1.27 14.77
N GLY A 105 9.11 -0.54 13.69
CA GLY A 105 8.24 0.51 13.15
C GLY A 105 6.96 0.00 12.49
N GLY A 106 6.92 -1.24 12.03
CA GLY A 106 5.78 -1.86 11.36
C GLY A 106 4.54 -1.98 12.24
N GLY A 107 3.39 -2.14 11.64
CA GLY A 107 2.09 -2.29 12.27
C GLY A 107 1.00 -2.60 11.26
N ALA A 108 -0.23 -2.70 11.71
CA ALA A 108 -1.36 -3.10 10.89
C ALA A 108 -2.52 -2.10 10.98
N PHE A 109 -3.52 -2.23 10.11
CA PHE A 109 -4.67 -1.30 10.10
C PHE A 109 -5.47 -1.30 11.40
N HIS A 110 -5.54 -2.43 12.09
CA HIS A 110 -6.22 -2.50 13.39
C HIS A 110 -5.52 -1.66 14.49
N ASP A 111 -4.26 -1.32 14.32
CA ASP A 111 -3.55 -0.44 15.25
C ASP A 111 -4.18 0.96 15.27
N VAL A 112 -4.64 1.43 14.12
CA VAL A 112 -5.31 2.74 14.00
C VAL A 112 -6.66 2.71 14.72
N THR A 113 -7.47 1.67 14.53
CA THR A 113 -8.75 1.51 15.25
C THR A 113 -8.54 1.23 16.73
N TYR A 114 -7.47 0.52 17.10
CA TYR A 114 -7.06 0.33 18.48
C TYR A 114 -6.76 1.67 19.16
N VAL A 115 -6.01 2.57 18.53
CA VAL A 115 -5.73 3.90 19.08
C VAL A 115 -6.98 4.76 19.15
N LEU A 116 -7.82 4.77 18.10
CA LEU A 116 -9.11 5.44 18.10
C LEU A 116 -9.95 5.02 19.33
N LYS A 117 -10.03 3.72 19.59
CA LYS A 117 -10.81 3.15 20.70
C LYS A 117 -10.21 3.46 22.07
N ASN A 118 -8.89 3.31 22.24
CA ASN A 118 -8.25 3.34 23.55
C ASN A 118 -7.67 4.71 23.93
N TYR A 119 -7.22 5.51 22.97
CA TYR A 119 -6.51 6.78 23.19
C TYR A 119 -7.26 7.99 22.63
N GLY A 120 -8.11 7.79 21.64
CA GLY A 120 -8.76 8.85 20.89
C GLY A 120 -7.97 9.24 19.65
N MET A 121 -8.19 10.46 19.14
CA MET A 121 -7.51 11.02 17.97
C MET A 121 -7.14 12.48 18.19
N VAL A 122 -6.20 12.96 17.42
CA VAL A 122 -5.84 14.38 17.34
C VAL A 122 -5.64 14.77 15.88
N PRO A 123 -5.88 16.05 15.51
CA PRO A 123 -5.54 16.52 14.16
C PRO A 123 -4.03 16.72 14.02
N GLU A 124 -3.49 16.64 12.82
CA GLU A 124 -2.07 16.81 12.51
C GLU A 124 -1.52 18.16 13.01
N GLU A 125 -2.29 19.24 12.87
CA GLU A 125 -1.89 20.57 13.35
C GLU A 125 -1.67 20.65 14.87
N ALA A 126 -2.28 19.74 15.64
CA ALA A 126 -2.09 19.67 17.08
C ALA A 126 -0.91 18.77 17.49
N TYR A 127 -0.51 17.85 16.63
CA TYR A 127 0.58 16.92 16.91
C TYR A 127 1.23 16.36 15.66
N ALA A 128 2.18 17.08 15.08
CA ALA A 128 2.88 16.63 13.87
C ALA A 128 3.97 15.57 14.12
N GLY A 129 4.43 15.41 15.35
CA GLY A 129 5.45 14.42 15.71
C GLY A 129 6.84 14.65 15.09
N LEU A 130 7.24 15.92 14.88
CA LEU A 130 8.51 16.33 14.28
C LEU A 130 9.30 17.21 15.23
N HIS A 131 9.87 16.65 16.32
CA HIS A 131 10.59 17.40 17.35
C HIS A 131 12.12 17.21 17.34
N TYR A 132 12.67 16.58 16.30
CA TYR A 132 14.08 16.20 16.22
C TYR A 132 14.86 16.89 15.08
N GLY A 133 14.33 18.01 14.56
CA GLY A 133 15.04 18.88 13.62
C GLY A 133 15.05 18.44 12.16
N GLU A 134 14.32 17.38 11.81
CA GLU A 134 14.13 16.91 10.44
C GLU A 134 12.89 17.53 9.80
N ALA A 135 12.92 17.69 8.47
CA ALA A 135 11.79 18.21 7.70
C ALA A 135 10.73 17.14 7.38
N GLY A 136 11.05 15.87 7.55
CA GLY A 136 10.18 14.73 7.31
C GLY A 136 10.49 13.59 8.28
N HIS A 137 9.57 12.64 8.38
CA HIS A 137 9.67 11.51 9.32
C HIS A 137 10.85 10.60 9.00
N THR A 138 11.94 10.72 9.76
CA THR A 138 13.17 9.93 9.63
C THR A 138 13.40 9.15 10.92
N HIS A 139 12.84 7.96 11.04
CA HIS A 139 12.74 7.23 12.31
C HIS A 139 13.91 6.28 12.61
N GLY A 140 14.82 6.05 11.65
CA GLY A 140 15.85 5.02 11.80
C GLY A 140 16.70 5.14 13.08
N GLU A 141 17.08 6.36 13.52
CA GLU A 141 17.78 6.57 14.79
C GLU A 141 16.88 6.25 15.98
N MET A 142 15.67 6.81 16.00
CA MET A 142 14.69 6.58 17.07
C MET A 142 14.38 5.09 17.22
N ASP A 143 14.12 4.38 16.12
CA ASP A 143 13.76 2.95 16.12
C ASP A 143 14.90 2.10 16.73
N ILE A 144 16.15 2.38 16.36
CA ILE A 144 17.33 1.70 16.93
C ILE A 144 17.46 1.98 18.42
N ILE A 145 17.29 3.23 18.85
CA ILE A 145 17.38 3.61 20.28
C ILE A 145 16.27 2.92 21.07
N LEU A 146 15.03 2.95 20.60
CA LEU A 146 13.89 2.32 21.26
C LEU A 146 14.05 0.81 21.38
N SER A 147 14.50 0.14 20.31
CA SER A 147 14.78 -1.30 20.31
C SER A 147 15.87 -1.66 21.32
N ASN A 148 17.01 -0.95 21.31
CA ASN A 148 18.09 -1.17 22.28
C ASN A 148 17.66 -0.86 23.72
N TYR A 149 16.78 0.14 23.91
CA TYR A 149 16.23 0.46 25.23
C TYR A 149 15.45 -0.72 25.81
N VAL A 150 14.52 -1.28 25.03
CA VAL A 150 13.70 -2.44 25.45
C VAL A 150 14.58 -3.66 25.70
N ASP A 151 15.53 -3.93 24.83
CA ASP A 151 16.56 -4.95 25.00
C ASP A 151 17.33 -4.81 26.30
N GLY A 152 17.73 -3.60 26.67
CA GLY A 152 18.41 -3.31 27.94
C GLY A 152 17.53 -3.60 29.16
N VAL A 153 16.24 -3.28 29.06
CA VAL A 153 15.24 -3.60 30.09
C VAL A 153 15.08 -5.10 30.28
N ILE A 154 14.97 -5.85 29.19
CA ILE A 154 14.78 -7.31 29.19
C ILE A 154 16.04 -8.02 29.75
N LYS A 155 17.23 -7.56 29.40
CA LYS A 155 18.51 -8.12 29.85
C LYS A 155 18.87 -7.76 31.30
N ASN A 156 17.99 -7.06 32.03
CA ASN A 156 18.21 -6.68 33.42
C ASN A 156 18.40 -7.90 34.34
N LYS A 157 19.53 -7.97 35.04
CA LYS A 157 19.89 -9.08 35.91
C LYS A 157 19.19 -9.06 37.27
N ASN A 158 18.58 -7.96 37.66
CA ASN A 158 17.93 -7.80 38.97
C ASN A 158 16.61 -8.57 39.11
N ARG A 159 16.14 -9.27 38.10
CA ARG A 159 14.91 -10.08 38.06
C ARG A 159 13.63 -9.34 38.48
N LYS A 160 13.68 -8.05 38.64
CA LYS A 160 12.56 -7.19 39.01
C LYS A 160 12.65 -5.88 38.25
N LEU A 161 11.60 -5.54 37.53
CA LEU A 161 11.47 -4.24 36.85
C LEU A 161 10.67 -3.28 37.72
N THR A 162 11.02 -2.01 37.66
CA THR A 162 10.21 -0.92 38.22
C THR A 162 9.38 -0.32 37.10
N PRO A 163 8.25 0.37 37.36
CA PRO A 163 7.48 1.03 36.32
C PRO A 163 8.21 2.20 35.64
N THR A 164 9.37 2.59 36.18
CA THR A 164 10.17 3.72 35.68
C THR A 164 10.73 3.47 34.28
N TRP A 165 11.03 2.21 33.92
CA TRP A 165 11.55 1.90 32.59
C TRP A 165 10.62 2.37 31.49
N HIS A 166 9.29 2.18 31.63
CA HIS A 166 8.32 2.58 30.63
C HIS A 166 8.19 4.12 30.54
N LYS A 167 8.31 4.82 31.67
CA LYS A 167 8.40 6.29 31.68
C LYS A 167 9.63 6.80 30.93
N GLY A 168 10.78 6.11 31.12
CA GLY A 168 12.01 6.44 30.39
C GLY A 168 11.90 6.15 28.90
N PHE A 169 11.27 5.03 28.52
CA PHE A 169 10.96 4.71 27.13
C PHE A 169 10.10 5.80 26.48
N ASN A 170 9.00 6.20 27.12
CA ASN A 170 8.16 7.29 26.64
C ASN A 170 8.89 8.63 26.61
N GLY A 171 9.87 8.86 27.50
CA GLY A 171 10.74 10.04 27.45
C GLY A 171 11.60 10.11 26.18
N VAL A 172 11.99 8.95 25.61
CA VAL A 172 12.63 8.91 24.30
C VAL A 172 11.63 9.29 23.21
N LEU A 173 10.42 8.74 23.22
CA LEU A 173 9.36 9.12 22.28
C LEU A 173 9.03 10.61 22.38
N ASP A 174 8.96 11.17 23.60
CA ASP A 174 8.72 12.59 23.82
C ASP A 174 9.82 13.48 23.20
N ALA A 175 11.06 13.00 23.20
CA ALA A 175 12.19 13.75 22.62
C ALA A 175 12.12 13.82 21.09
N TYR A 176 11.70 12.72 20.41
CA TYR A 176 11.61 12.66 18.96
C TYR A 176 10.27 13.16 18.43
N LEU A 177 9.17 12.66 19.00
CA LEU A 177 7.82 12.91 18.47
C LEU A 177 7.10 14.06 19.19
N GLY A 178 7.65 14.53 20.33
CA GLY A 178 6.99 15.49 21.21
C GLY A 178 6.02 14.84 22.19
N LYS A 179 5.67 15.57 23.24
CA LYS A 179 4.68 15.10 24.22
C LYS A 179 3.30 15.10 23.60
N ARG A 180 2.56 14.00 23.79
CA ARG A 180 1.17 13.91 23.39
C ARG A 180 0.34 14.98 24.10
N PRO A 181 -0.54 15.72 23.40
CA PRO A 181 -1.39 16.73 24.02
C PRO A 181 -2.43 16.06 24.94
N GLU A 182 -2.58 16.60 26.14
CA GLU A 182 -3.71 16.27 27.01
C GLU A 182 -4.99 16.97 26.55
N THR A 183 -4.87 18.24 26.14
CA THR A 183 -5.90 19.04 25.48
C THR A 183 -5.29 19.88 24.36
N PHE A 184 -6.11 20.24 23.39
CA PHE A 184 -5.76 21.08 22.26
C PHE A 184 -6.97 21.86 21.76
N LYS A 185 -6.73 22.93 20.99
CA LYS A 185 -7.80 23.67 20.31
C LYS A 185 -7.86 23.27 18.85
N TYR A 186 -9.06 23.02 18.38
CA TYR A 186 -9.35 22.76 16.96
C TYR A 186 -10.64 23.48 16.58
N GLU A 187 -10.64 24.25 15.49
CA GLU A 187 -11.78 25.08 15.04
C GLU A 187 -12.42 25.91 16.15
N GLY A 188 -11.58 26.47 17.05
CA GLY A 188 -12.03 27.34 18.14
C GLY A 188 -12.60 26.64 19.37
N LYS A 189 -12.77 25.31 19.34
CA LYS A 189 -13.22 24.50 20.48
C LYS A 189 -12.04 23.76 21.11
N GLU A 190 -12.06 23.59 22.43
CA GLU A 190 -11.08 22.81 23.17
C GLU A 190 -11.52 21.34 23.22
N TYR A 191 -10.56 20.44 22.97
CA TYR A 191 -10.75 19.00 22.98
C TYR A 191 -9.65 18.29 23.75
N SER A 192 -9.99 17.18 24.37
CA SER A 192 -9.02 16.09 24.63
C SER A 192 -8.99 15.13 23.44
N PRO A 193 -7.97 14.26 23.28
CA PRO A 193 -7.96 13.27 22.24
C PRO A 193 -9.23 12.40 22.22
N LYS A 194 -9.75 12.04 23.38
CA LYS A 194 -10.99 11.26 23.53
C LYS A 194 -12.23 12.03 23.07
N SER A 195 -12.39 13.29 23.51
CA SER A 195 -13.54 14.08 23.09
C SER A 195 -13.47 14.48 21.62
N PHE A 196 -12.27 14.64 21.05
CA PHE A 196 -12.13 14.86 19.62
C PHE A 196 -12.56 13.63 18.82
N ALA A 197 -12.14 12.43 19.26
CA ALA A 197 -12.54 11.17 18.63
C ALA A 197 -14.08 10.97 18.71
N SER A 198 -14.73 11.26 19.85
CA SER A 198 -16.18 11.07 20.00
C SER A 198 -17.01 12.13 19.30
N ASP A 199 -16.66 13.41 19.48
CA ASP A 199 -17.52 14.54 19.09
C ASP A 199 -17.25 14.99 17.65
N PHE A 200 -15.99 15.00 17.21
CA PHE A 200 -15.58 15.48 15.89
C PHE A 200 -15.42 14.32 14.90
N VAL A 201 -14.54 13.36 15.19
CA VAL A 201 -14.30 12.20 14.31
C VAL A 201 -15.56 11.33 14.24
N GLY A 202 -16.11 10.92 15.38
CA GLY A 202 -17.38 10.21 15.51
C GLY A 202 -17.46 8.88 14.76
N LEU A 203 -16.31 8.22 14.56
CA LEU A 203 -16.22 6.86 14.04
C LEU A 203 -16.24 5.87 15.19
N ASN A 204 -16.88 4.72 14.98
CA ASN A 204 -16.86 3.62 15.94
C ASN A 204 -15.85 2.57 15.48
N ALA A 205 -14.79 2.37 16.25
CA ALA A 205 -13.72 1.43 15.94
C ALA A 205 -14.24 -0.02 15.70
N ASP A 206 -15.34 -0.41 16.36
CA ASP A 206 -15.90 -1.77 16.25
C ASP A 206 -16.72 -1.98 14.94
N ASP A 207 -16.85 -0.96 14.10
CA ASP A 207 -17.51 -1.07 12.80
C ASP A 207 -16.51 -1.48 11.69
N TYR A 208 -15.23 -1.51 11.99
CA TYR A 208 -14.17 -1.85 11.05
C TYR A 208 -13.68 -3.28 11.25
N ILE A 209 -13.65 -4.03 10.17
CA ILE A 209 -13.22 -5.43 10.15
C ILE A 209 -12.07 -5.63 9.18
N GLN A 210 -11.25 -6.62 9.44
CA GLN A 210 -10.21 -7.03 8.50
C GLN A 210 -10.53 -8.39 7.89
N ILE A 211 -10.12 -8.56 6.63
CA ILE A 211 -10.36 -9.75 5.83
C ILE A 211 -9.05 -10.18 5.19
N SER A 212 -8.84 -11.49 5.09
CA SER A 212 -7.77 -12.14 4.36
C SER A 212 -8.28 -13.41 3.67
N SER A 213 -7.38 -14.16 3.01
CA SER A 213 -7.72 -15.38 2.26
C SER A 213 -6.56 -16.37 2.28
N TYR A 214 -6.58 -17.33 3.23
CA TYR A 214 -5.55 -18.36 3.36
C TYR A 214 -6.15 -19.70 3.71
N THR A 215 -5.59 -20.81 3.19
CA THR A 215 -6.13 -22.17 3.32
C THR A 215 -5.66 -22.92 4.58
N HIS A 216 -4.63 -22.41 5.27
CA HIS A 216 -4.13 -23.03 6.50
C HIS A 216 -5.04 -22.78 7.72
N HIS A 217 -6.09 -21.95 7.54
CA HIS A 217 -7.18 -21.76 8.50
C HIS A 217 -8.54 -21.97 7.82
N PRO A 218 -9.60 -22.37 8.56
CA PRO A 218 -10.93 -22.52 8.00
C PRO A 218 -11.46 -21.21 7.40
N PHE A 219 -12.15 -21.30 6.26
CA PHE A 219 -12.88 -20.17 5.71
C PHE A 219 -14.13 -19.85 6.55
N TYR A 220 -14.52 -18.57 6.51
CA TYR A 220 -15.65 -17.97 7.24
C TYR A 220 -15.47 -17.91 8.76
N GLU A 221 -14.26 -18.15 9.24
CA GLU A 221 -13.86 -18.03 10.63
C GLU A 221 -12.83 -16.89 10.78
N LYS A 222 -12.59 -16.50 12.04
CA LYS A 222 -11.50 -15.57 12.36
C LYS A 222 -10.24 -16.34 12.68
N PHE A 223 -9.10 -15.82 12.21
CA PHE A 223 -7.78 -16.31 12.60
C PHE A 223 -6.83 -15.14 12.82
N ILE A 224 -5.76 -15.39 13.57
CA ILE A 224 -4.67 -14.42 13.75
C ILE A 224 -3.70 -14.64 12.60
N ILE A 225 -3.57 -13.65 11.71
CA ILE A 225 -2.58 -13.74 10.62
C ILE A 225 -1.17 -13.70 11.21
N GLU A 226 -0.33 -14.66 10.81
CA GLU A 226 1.01 -14.90 11.34
C GLU A 226 2.04 -14.01 10.63
N VAL A 227 1.96 -12.72 10.88
CA VAL A 227 2.94 -11.73 10.41
C VAL A 227 3.52 -10.96 11.60
N GLY A 228 4.79 -10.58 11.49
CA GLY A 228 5.50 -9.92 12.58
C GLY A 228 4.87 -8.61 13.03
N ASP A 229 4.24 -7.90 12.10
CA ASP A 229 3.64 -6.58 12.34
C ASP A 229 2.25 -6.66 13.00
N ASN A 230 1.63 -7.85 13.07
CA ASN A 230 0.40 -8.08 13.86
C ASN A 230 0.73 -8.20 15.36
N TRP A 231 1.29 -7.15 15.94
CA TRP A 231 1.74 -7.12 17.32
C TRP A 231 0.60 -7.22 18.35
N LEU A 232 -0.61 -6.78 18.00
CA LEU A 232 -1.80 -6.91 18.85
C LEU A 232 -2.34 -8.33 18.88
N TRP A 233 -1.98 -9.18 17.89
CA TRP A 233 -2.57 -10.51 17.66
C TRP A 233 -4.05 -10.42 17.35
N GLU A 234 -4.43 -9.34 16.65
CA GLU A 234 -5.80 -9.20 16.20
C GLU A 234 -6.11 -10.19 15.08
N SER A 235 -7.37 -10.61 15.05
CA SER A 235 -7.86 -11.58 14.10
C SER A 235 -8.48 -10.93 12.87
N VAL A 236 -8.36 -11.61 11.75
CA VAL A 236 -9.00 -11.27 10.47
C VAL A 236 -10.03 -12.32 10.10
N TYR A 237 -11.07 -11.94 9.36
CA TYR A 237 -11.98 -12.92 8.76
C TYR A 237 -11.32 -13.57 7.54
N ASN A 238 -11.47 -14.88 7.41
CA ASN A 238 -10.92 -15.67 6.32
C ASN A 238 -11.98 -15.96 5.26
N LEU A 239 -11.73 -15.56 4.01
CA LEU A 239 -12.63 -15.82 2.88
C LEU A 239 -11.91 -16.59 1.77
N PRO A 240 -12.61 -17.40 0.95
CA PRO A 240 -12.06 -17.85 -0.33
C PRO A 240 -11.64 -16.67 -1.19
N ILE A 241 -10.60 -16.84 -2.02
CA ILE A 241 -10.02 -15.77 -2.84
C ILE A 241 -11.06 -15.06 -3.72
N ASP A 242 -12.00 -15.78 -4.32
CA ASP A 242 -13.02 -15.19 -5.17
C ASP A 242 -13.98 -14.29 -4.38
N GLU A 243 -14.37 -14.72 -3.16
CA GLU A 243 -15.22 -13.94 -2.28
C GLU A 243 -14.45 -12.74 -1.66
N MET A 244 -13.16 -12.91 -1.39
CA MET A 244 -12.29 -11.79 -1.00
C MET A 244 -12.28 -10.70 -2.07
N MET A 245 -12.09 -11.06 -3.33
CA MET A 245 -12.09 -10.11 -4.46
C MET A 245 -13.49 -9.52 -4.71
N GLU A 246 -14.56 -10.31 -4.54
CA GLU A 246 -15.94 -9.82 -4.60
C GLU A 246 -16.19 -8.74 -3.54
N VAL A 247 -15.71 -8.94 -2.31
CA VAL A 247 -15.83 -7.93 -1.24
C VAL A 247 -15.07 -6.66 -1.60
N MET A 248 -13.84 -6.76 -2.08
CA MET A 248 -13.05 -5.58 -2.46
C MET A 248 -13.72 -4.78 -3.59
N GLU A 249 -14.19 -5.45 -4.64
CA GLU A 249 -14.89 -4.77 -5.75
C GLU A 249 -16.22 -4.16 -5.26
N SER A 250 -17.01 -4.93 -4.52
CA SER A 250 -18.31 -4.48 -4.01
C SER A 250 -18.19 -3.30 -3.07
N ALA A 251 -17.20 -3.28 -2.18
CA ALA A 251 -16.97 -2.16 -1.27
C ALA A 251 -16.81 -0.85 -2.03
N ILE A 252 -15.93 -0.81 -3.02
CA ILE A 252 -15.72 0.37 -3.86
C ILE A 252 -16.98 0.75 -4.64
N MET A 253 -17.65 -0.23 -5.27
CA MET A 253 -18.84 0.04 -6.07
C MET A 253 -20.01 0.58 -5.22
N ASN A 254 -20.05 0.24 -3.92
CA ASN A 254 -21.04 0.73 -2.95
C ASN A 254 -20.59 2.00 -2.19
N GLY A 255 -19.47 2.60 -2.58
CA GLY A 255 -19.07 3.91 -2.05
C GLY A 255 -18.16 3.87 -0.81
N HIS A 256 -17.58 2.71 -0.50
CA HIS A 256 -16.57 2.56 0.55
C HIS A 256 -15.18 2.52 -0.03
N THR A 257 -14.19 2.94 0.74
CA THR A 257 -12.76 2.76 0.44
C THR A 257 -12.21 1.56 1.22
N ILE A 258 -10.93 1.22 1.02
CA ILE A 258 -10.32 0.02 1.60
C ILE A 258 -8.93 0.35 2.11
N GLY A 259 -8.66 0.09 3.40
CA GLY A 259 -7.30 0.05 3.93
C GLY A 259 -6.63 -1.28 3.51
N TRP A 260 -5.53 -1.23 2.76
CA TRP A 260 -4.99 -2.38 2.04
C TRP A 260 -3.53 -2.67 2.40
N ALA A 261 -3.26 -3.81 3.03
CA ALA A 261 -1.93 -4.35 3.29
C ALA A 261 -1.52 -5.31 2.18
N SER A 262 -0.36 -5.10 1.59
CA SER A 262 0.11 -5.85 0.42
C SER A 262 1.63 -5.97 0.37
N ASP A 263 2.10 -7.03 -0.27
CA ASP A 263 3.48 -7.14 -0.72
C ASP A 263 3.74 -6.17 -1.89
N VAL A 264 4.81 -5.42 -1.78
CA VAL A 264 5.29 -4.46 -2.79
C VAL A 264 6.76 -4.69 -3.17
N SER A 265 7.39 -5.71 -2.60
CA SER A 265 8.82 -6.01 -2.78
C SER A 265 9.15 -6.81 -4.04
N GLU A 266 8.24 -6.84 -5.03
CA GLU A 266 8.43 -7.63 -6.24
C GLU A 266 8.49 -6.79 -7.53
N LYS A 267 8.93 -7.46 -8.61
CA LYS A 267 9.11 -6.81 -9.93
C LYS A 267 7.84 -6.28 -10.56
N GLY A 268 6.68 -6.87 -10.22
CA GLY A 268 5.38 -6.45 -10.72
C GLY A 268 4.91 -5.12 -10.13
N PHE A 269 5.41 -4.73 -8.96
CA PHE A 269 5.12 -3.46 -8.32
C PHE A 269 6.01 -2.36 -8.89
N ALA A 270 5.53 -1.68 -9.93
CA ALA A 270 6.25 -0.64 -10.64
C ALA A 270 5.72 0.76 -10.30
N TYR A 271 5.82 1.19 -9.04
CA TYR A 271 5.28 2.46 -8.55
C TYR A 271 5.69 3.67 -9.41
N ARG A 272 6.96 3.75 -9.81
CA ARG A 272 7.47 4.84 -10.69
C ARG A 272 6.86 4.83 -12.09
N LYS A 273 6.23 3.73 -12.50
CA LYS A 273 5.44 3.60 -13.72
C LYS A 273 3.94 3.76 -13.47
N GLY A 274 3.54 3.83 -12.19
CA GLY A 274 2.18 3.99 -11.75
C GLY A 274 1.32 2.73 -11.88
N VAL A 275 1.92 1.54 -11.94
CA VAL A 275 1.18 0.28 -12.09
C VAL A 275 1.76 -0.83 -11.21
N ALA A 276 0.89 -1.76 -10.80
CA ALA A 276 1.24 -3.02 -10.17
C ALA A 276 0.50 -4.16 -10.89
N ILE A 277 1.24 -5.15 -11.43
CA ILE A 277 0.73 -6.21 -12.31
C ILE A 277 1.42 -7.54 -12.05
N VAL A 278 0.77 -8.65 -12.43
CA VAL A 278 1.34 -10.01 -12.41
C VAL A 278 1.41 -10.56 -13.85
N PRO A 279 2.42 -10.14 -14.64
CA PRO A 279 2.44 -10.44 -16.07
C PRO A 279 2.71 -11.91 -16.36
N GLU A 280 2.10 -12.40 -17.44
CA GLU A 280 2.30 -13.73 -18.00
C GLU A 280 2.64 -13.63 -19.49
N ALA A 281 3.44 -14.59 -19.99
CA ALA A 281 3.69 -14.69 -21.43
C ALA A 281 2.42 -15.14 -22.17
N ASP A 282 1.96 -14.36 -23.12
CA ASP A 282 0.79 -14.72 -23.96
C ASP A 282 1.20 -15.66 -25.09
N THR A 283 1.57 -16.89 -24.71
CA THR A 283 2.04 -17.91 -25.68
C THR A 283 0.91 -18.42 -26.59
N LYS A 284 -0.37 -18.23 -26.21
CA LYS A 284 -1.51 -18.68 -27.03
C LYS A 284 -1.67 -17.90 -28.35
N ASN A 285 -1.23 -16.63 -28.34
CA ASN A 285 -1.29 -15.76 -29.51
C ASN A 285 0.05 -15.63 -30.22
N MET A 286 1.04 -16.45 -29.88
CA MET A 286 2.35 -16.54 -30.54
C MET A 286 2.29 -17.60 -31.66
N SER A 287 2.95 -17.31 -32.78
CA SER A 287 3.29 -18.31 -33.79
C SER A 287 4.31 -19.32 -33.25
N ASP A 288 4.42 -20.51 -33.87
CA ASP A 288 5.37 -21.54 -33.46
C ASP A 288 6.82 -21.01 -33.40
N SER A 289 7.19 -20.15 -34.34
CA SER A 289 8.53 -19.50 -34.36
C SER A 289 8.73 -18.51 -33.21
N GLU A 290 7.69 -17.84 -32.76
CA GLU A 290 7.73 -16.92 -31.59
C GLU A 290 7.78 -17.70 -30.28
N ILE A 291 7.04 -18.81 -30.19
CA ILE A 291 7.08 -19.73 -29.04
C ILE A 291 8.50 -20.28 -28.90
N SER A 292 9.10 -20.78 -30.00
CA SER A 292 10.48 -21.28 -29.99
C SER A 292 11.47 -20.22 -29.55
N LYS A 293 11.40 -19.00 -30.09
CA LYS A 293 12.23 -17.88 -29.68
C LYS A 293 12.02 -17.50 -28.22
N TRP A 294 10.79 -17.57 -27.71
CA TRP A 294 10.48 -17.33 -26.31
C TRP A 294 11.12 -18.38 -25.40
N GLN A 295 11.00 -19.66 -25.78
CA GLN A 295 11.58 -20.79 -25.04
C GLN A 295 13.11 -20.66 -24.94
N ASP A 296 13.76 -20.26 -26.02
CA ASP A 296 15.23 -20.09 -26.12
C ASP A 296 15.76 -18.85 -25.40
N MET A 297 14.86 -17.93 -24.95
CA MET A 297 15.30 -16.75 -24.20
C MET A 297 15.79 -17.12 -22.81
N SER A 298 16.89 -16.48 -22.36
CA SER A 298 17.28 -16.54 -20.95
C SER A 298 16.22 -15.90 -20.06
N ASP A 299 16.11 -16.33 -18.79
CA ASP A 299 15.16 -15.78 -17.82
C ASP A 299 15.30 -14.28 -17.65
N LYS A 300 16.51 -13.75 -17.70
CA LYS A 300 16.77 -12.30 -17.70
C LYS A 300 16.06 -11.58 -18.84
N LYS A 301 16.09 -12.14 -20.06
CA LYS A 301 15.43 -11.55 -21.24
C LYS A 301 13.91 -11.71 -21.16
N LYS A 302 13.42 -12.88 -20.69
CA LYS A 302 11.99 -13.12 -20.45
C LYS A 302 11.44 -12.11 -19.45
N ASN A 303 12.10 -11.95 -18.32
CA ASN A 303 11.73 -10.98 -17.29
C ASN A 303 11.76 -9.53 -17.81
N ALA A 304 12.80 -9.13 -18.53
CA ALA A 304 12.87 -7.79 -19.10
C ALA A 304 11.71 -7.48 -20.07
N LYS A 305 11.21 -8.50 -20.78
CA LYS A 305 10.07 -8.35 -21.67
C LYS A 305 8.73 -8.31 -20.92
N LEU A 306 8.55 -9.20 -19.94
CA LEU A 306 7.33 -9.26 -19.11
C LEU A 306 7.15 -7.98 -18.28
N PHE A 307 8.21 -7.48 -17.66
CA PHE A 307 8.20 -6.30 -16.80
C PHE A 307 8.68 -5.03 -17.54
N SER A 308 8.36 -4.91 -18.83
CA SER A 308 8.65 -3.68 -19.60
C SER A 308 7.71 -2.53 -19.28
N PHE A 309 6.50 -2.83 -18.81
CA PHE A 309 5.43 -1.86 -18.48
C PHE A 309 5.11 -0.90 -19.63
N GLU A 310 5.22 -1.37 -20.87
CA GLU A 310 4.95 -0.57 -22.07
C GLU A 310 3.45 -0.47 -22.42
N GLY A 311 2.58 -1.14 -21.68
CA GLY A 311 1.12 -1.17 -21.83
C GLY A 311 0.53 -2.48 -21.33
N PRO A 312 -0.82 -2.60 -21.33
CA PRO A 312 -1.53 -3.77 -20.84
C PRO A 312 -1.14 -5.04 -21.61
N GLY A 313 -0.74 -6.07 -20.84
CA GLY A 313 -0.42 -7.40 -21.32
C GLY A 313 -1.33 -8.45 -20.69
N LYS A 314 -1.05 -9.73 -21.00
CA LYS A 314 -1.67 -10.84 -20.29
C LYS A 314 -1.13 -10.93 -18.88
N GLU A 315 -2.01 -11.17 -17.93
CA GLU A 315 -1.65 -11.44 -16.53
C GLU A 315 -2.01 -12.89 -16.14
N LYS A 316 -1.38 -13.39 -15.08
CA LYS A 316 -1.67 -14.71 -14.52
C LYS A 316 -3.08 -14.73 -13.95
N VAL A 317 -3.74 -15.89 -14.12
CA VAL A 317 -4.94 -16.23 -13.34
C VAL A 317 -4.47 -16.73 -11.98
N ILE A 318 -4.82 -16.01 -10.94
CA ILE A 318 -4.37 -16.33 -9.59
C ILE A 318 -5.34 -17.32 -8.94
N THR A 319 -4.82 -18.43 -8.44
CA THR A 319 -5.60 -19.41 -7.69
C THR A 319 -5.36 -19.29 -6.17
N GLN A 320 -6.25 -19.89 -5.41
CA GLN A 320 -6.14 -19.95 -3.94
C GLN A 320 -4.83 -20.63 -3.52
N GLU A 321 -4.43 -21.71 -4.24
CA GLU A 321 -3.21 -22.47 -3.97
C GLU A 321 -1.96 -21.62 -4.23
N MET A 322 -1.92 -20.89 -5.36
CA MET A 322 -0.81 -19.98 -5.68
C MET A 322 -0.63 -18.92 -4.60
N ARG A 323 -1.74 -18.38 -4.09
CA ARG A 323 -1.74 -17.39 -3.03
C ARG A 323 -1.20 -17.98 -1.71
N GLN A 324 -1.66 -19.17 -1.32
CA GLN A 324 -1.18 -19.87 -0.12
C GLN A 324 0.30 -20.21 -0.24
N GLU A 325 0.72 -20.81 -1.34
CA GLU A 325 2.11 -21.17 -1.58
C GLU A 325 3.04 -19.94 -1.50
N ALA A 326 2.61 -18.79 -2.02
CA ALA A 326 3.39 -17.57 -1.98
C ALA A 326 3.56 -17.01 -0.55
N PHE A 327 2.57 -17.16 0.30
CA PHE A 327 2.65 -16.83 1.71
C PHE A 327 3.60 -17.78 2.46
N ASP A 328 3.43 -19.08 2.26
CA ASP A 328 4.21 -20.12 2.94
C ASP A 328 5.69 -20.11 2.59
N ASN A 329 6.04 -19.69 1.37
CA ASN A 329 7.42 -19.68 0.86
C ASN A 329 8.08 -18.29 0.82
N TYR A 330 7.46 -17.27 1.45
CA TYR A 330 7.93 -15.88 1.48
C TYR A 330 8.06 -15.18 0.11
N THR A 331 7.33 -15.66 -0.91
CA THR A 331 7.20 -14.95 -2.19
C THR A 331 6.19 -13.80 -2.07
N THR A 332 5.31 -13.86 -1.07
CA THR A 332 4.43 -12.75 -0.65
C THR A 332 4.68 -12.47 0.81
N THR A 333 5.05 -11.24 1.14
CA THR A 333 5.40 -10.77 2.47
C THR A 333 4.55 -9.57 2.89
N ASP A 334 4.50 -9.29 4.19
CA ASP A 334 3.80 -8.13 4.74
C ASP A 334 4.72 -6.91 4.69
N ASP A 335 4.57 -6.08 3.65
CA ASP A 335 5.53 -5.02 3.36
C ASP A 335 4.97 -3.62 3.55
N HIS A 336 3.71 -3.38 3.14
CA HIS A 336 3.24 -2.00 2.98
C HIS A 336 1.73 -1.84 3.12
N GLY A 337 1.32 -0.82 3.89
CA GLY A 337 -0.06 -0.37 3.99
C GLY A 337 -0.37 0.76 3.01
N MET A 338 -1.48 0.64 2.28
CA MET A 338 -1.95 1.60 1.27
C MET A 338 -3.47 1.79 1.34
N HIS A 339 -4.01 2.73 0.58
CA HIS A 339 -5.44 3.05 0.61
C HIS A 339 -6.05 2.92 -0.80
N ILE A 340 -6.94 1.94 -1.01
CA ILE A 340 -7.68 1.79 -2.26
C ILE A 340 -8.89 2.72 -2.23
N ILE A 341 -8.98 3.60 -3.22
CA ILE A 341 -10.03 4.63 -3.31
C ILE A 341 -10.93 4.49 -4.54
N GLY A 342 -10.70 3.51 -5.39
CA GLY A 342 -11.49 3.40 -6.61
C GLY A 342 -11.17 2.19 -7.44
N ILE A 343 -11.91 2.09 -8.56
CA ILE A 343 -11.70 1.11 -9.62
C ILE A 343 -11.60 1.87 -10.95
N SER A 344 -10.65 1.45 -11.77
CA SER A 344 -10.41 1.92 -13.12
C SER A 344 -10.30 0.76 -14.10
N LYS A 345 -10.40 1.05 -15.38
CA LYS A 345 -10.12 0.11 -16.46
C LYS A 345 -9.03 0.65 -17.37
N ASP A 346 -8.19 -0.25 -17.88
CA ASP A 346 -7.27 0.10 -18.95
C ASP A 346 -7.96 0.11 -20.33
N GLN A 347 -7.21 0.44 -21.38
CA GLN A 347 -7.71 0.48 -22.76
C GLN A 347 -8.09 -0.89 -23.35
N LYS A 348 -7.92 -1.98 -22.60
CA LYS A 348 -8.36 -3.36 -22.93
C LYS A 348 -9.44 -3.87 -22.00
N ASP A 349 -10.08 -2.99 -21.24
CA ASP A 349 -11.12 -3.29 -20.25
C ASP A 349 -10.65 -4.14 -19.05
N ASN A 350 -9.35 -4.34 -18.84
CA ASN A 350 -8.85 -4.95 -17.61
C ASN A 350 -9.10 -4.05 -16.42
N LYS A 351 -9.53 -4.62 -15.29
CA LYS A 351 -9.84 -3.88 -14.08
C LYS A 351 -8.60 -3.65 -13.20
N TYR A 352 -8.54 -2.46 -12.61
CA TYR A 352 -7.50 -2.05 -11.66
C TYR A 352 -8.13 -1.35 -10.47
N PHE A 353 -7.56 -1.52 -9.30
CA PHE A 353 -7.81 -0.65 -8.16
C PHE A 353 -7.00 0.63 -8.29
N ILE A 354 -7.62 1.77 -7.96
CA ILE A 354 -6.93 3.06 -7.80
C ILE A 354 -6.42 3.13 -6.38
N VAL A 355 -5.11 3.19 -6.21
CA VAL A 355 -4.45 3.12 -4.90
C VAL A 355 -3.77 4.43 -4.60
N LYS A 356 -4.08 5.03 -3.45
CA LYS A 356 -3.38 6.15 -2.84
C LYS A 356 -2.23 5.62 -2.00
N ASN A 357 -1.01 6.05 -2.30
CA ASN A 357 0.19 5.71 -1.56
C ASN A 357 0.60 6.88 -0.63
N SER A 358 1.58 6.64 0.23
CA SER A 358 2.13 7.60 1.20
C SER A 358 3.62 7.91 0.93
N TRP A 359 4.01 8.04 -0.34
CA TRP A 359 5.39 8.32 -0.77
C TRP A 359 5.52 9.65 -1.51
N GLY A 360 4.69 10.65 -1.17
CA GLY A 360 4.65 11.95 -1.82
C GLY A 360 4.08 11.90 -3.23
N THR A 361 4.04 13.08 -3.88
CA THR A 361 3.40 13.28 -5.19
C THR A 361 4.35 13.20 -6.38
N ASP A 362 5.66 13.34 -6.17
CA ASP A 362 6.63 13.63 -7.23
C ASP A 362 7.28 12.38 -7.85
N ASN A 363 7.05 11.21 -7.25
CA ASN A 363 7.80 9.99 -7.58
C ASN A 363 7.13 9.08 -8.60
N ASN A 364 5.94 9.45 -9.11
CA ASN A 364 5.24 8.69 -10.12
C ASN A 364 4.36 9.58 -11.03
N PRO A 365 3.86 9.07 -12.19
CA PRO A 365 3.12 9.88 -13.16
C PRO A 365 1.71 10.29 -12.72
N TYR A 366 1.20 9.77 -11.61
CA TYR A 366 -0.17 9.97 -11.15
C TYR A 366 -0.27 10.70 -9.80
N GLY A 367 0.74 11.50 -9.44
CA GLY A 367 0.69 12.34 -8.24
C GLY A 367 0.54 11.56 -6.93
N GLY A 368 1.25 10.45 -6.79
CA GLY A 368 1.21 9.60 -5.59
C GLY A 368 0.17 8.48 -5.64
N TYR A 369 -0.65 8.41 -6.70
CA TYR A 369 -1.55 7.29 -6.94
C TYR A 369 -0.93 6.29 -7.91
N PHE A 370 -1.39 5.05 -7.89
CA PHE A 370 -1.05 4.04 -8.88
C PHE A 370 -2.22 3.06 -9.10
N TYR A 371 -2.10 2.22 -10.11
CA TYR A 371 -3.15 1.29 -10.51
C TYR A 371 -2.67 -0.15 -10.29
N ALA A 372 -3.31 -0.86 -9.35
CA ALA A 372 -3.04 -2.27 -9.07
C ALA A 372 -4.06 -3.14 -9.80
N SER A 373 -3.59 -4.04 -10.67
CA SER A 373 -4.49 -4.96 -11.36
C SER A 373 -5.21 -5.88 -10.39
N PHE A 374 -6.40 -6.36 -10.75
CA PHE A 374 -7.13 -7.33 -9.95
C PHE A 374 -6.32 -8.61 -9.70
N PRO A 375 -5.58 -9.17 -10.69
CA PRO A 375 -4.67 -10.28 -10.43
C PRO A 375 -3.57 -9.93 -9.41
N PHE A 376 -3.00 -8.71 -9.44
CA PHE A 376 -2.03 -8.29 -8.44
C PHE A 376 -2.66 -8.24 -7.03
N ALA A 377 -3.81 -7.61 -6.90
CA ALA A 377 -4.52 -7.56 -5.62
C ALA A 377 -4.89 -8.97 -5.12
N ALA A 378 -5.43 -9.83 -5.98
CA ALA A 378 -5.73 -11.22 -5.62
C ALA A 378 -4.50 -11.99 -5.11
N TYR A 379 -3.33 -11.74 -5.70
CA TYR A 379 -2.10 -12.46 -5.37
C TYR A 379 -1.40 -11.91 -4.13
N LYS A 380 -1.33 -10.57 -4.00
CA LYS A 380 -0.42 -9.88 -3.10
C LYS A 380 -1.06 -9.25 -1.86
N THR A 381 -2.39 -9.27 -1.76
CA THR A 381 -3.08 -8.79 -0.55
C THR A 381 -2.72 -9.66 0.66
N MET A 382 -2.16 -9.06 1.71
CA MET A 382 -2.00 -9.72 3.01
C MET A 382 -3.34 -9.74 3.76
N SER A 383 -3.87 -8.57 4.00
CA SER A 383 -5.20 -8.33 4.55
C SER A 383 -5.72 -6.97 4.09
N PHE A 384 -6.98 -6.70 4.33
CA PHE A 384 -7.55 -5.38 4.13
C PHE A 384 -8.62 -5.06 5.15
N MET A 385 -8.77 -3.76 5.45
CA MET A 385 -9.77 -3.23 6.37
C MET A 385 -10.90 -2.57 5.60
N ILE A 386 -12.13 -2.85 6.00
CA ILE A 386 -13.35 -2.21 5.51
C ILE A 386 -14.33 -1.92 6.65
N HIS A 387 -15.25 -1.01 6.43
CA HIS A 387 -16.44 -0.89 7.27
C HIS A 387 -17.35 -2.11 7.07
N LYS A 388 -17.89 -2.69 8.15
CA LYS A 388 -18.72 -3.93 8.09
C LYS A 388 -19.93 -3.82 7.17
N ASP A 389 -20.44 -2.59 6.92
CA ASP A 389 -21.56 -2.36 6.02
C ASP A 389 -21.17 -2.39 4.53
N ALA A 390 -19.87 -2.40 4.23
CA ALA A 390 -19.37 -2.62 2.88
C ALA A 390 -19.49 -4.07 2.42
N LEU A 391 -19.73 -5.01 3.35
CA LEU A 391 -19.88 -6.43 3.02
C LEU A 391 -21.14 -6.69 2.20
N PRO A 392 -21.05 -7.46 1.11
CA PRO A 392 -22.23 -8.05 0.46
C PRO A 392 -23.06 -8.86 1.47
N ALA A 393 -24.40 -8.72 1.42
CA ALA A 393 -25.30 -9.35 2.38
C ALA A 393 -25.08 -10.88 2.52
N LYS A 394 -24.80 -11.56 1.41
CA LYS A 394 -24.49 -13.01 1.37
C LYS A 394 -23.25 -13.33 2.22
N ILE A 395 -22.18 -12.52 2.09
CA ILE A 395 -20.93 -12.75 2.82
C ILE A 395 -21.11 -12.36 4.29
N LYS A 396 -21.80 -11.25 4.56
CA LYS A 396 -22.16 -10.83 5.92
C LYS A 396 -22.85 -11.96 6.69
N THR A 397 -23.85 -12.63 6.07
CA THR A 397 -24.53 -13.78 6.66
C THR A 397 -23.58 -14.97 6.94
N LYS A 398 -22.65 -15.29 6.02
CA LYS A 398 -21.68 -16.38 6.21
C LYS A 398 -20.71 -16.11 7.39
N LEU A 399 -20.41 -14.82 7.63
CA LEU A 399 -19.52 -14.39 8.71
C LEU A 399 -20.24 -14.19 10.05
N GLY A 400 -21.56 -14.31 10.09
CA GLY A 400 -22.37 -14.10 11.30
C GLY A 400 -22.43 -12.64 11.75
N LEU A 401 -22.38 -11.69 10.79
CA LEU A 401 -22.37 -10.24 11.01
C LEU A 401 -23.72 -9.60 10.66
#